data_d88c5b76364b574eeb9c412c831834a8
#
_entry.id   d88c5b76364b574eeb9c412c831834a8
#
_cell.length_a   1.000
_cell.length_b   1.000
_cell.length_c   1.000
_cell.angle_alpha   90.00
_cell.angle_beta   90.00
_cell.angle_gamma   90.00
#
_symmetry.space_group_name_H-M   'P 1'
#
loop_
_entity.id
_entity.type
_entity.pdbx_description
1 polymer ?
#
loop_
_entity_poly.entity_id
_entity_poly.type
_entity_poly.pdbx_seq_one_letter_code
_entity_poly.pdbx_strand_id
1 'polypeptide(L)'
;MHIESVLETLHALRADGKFEEAFEFSKEHLAGQAQYQSIIFQHKPIFWSNIRAGVCELTRRNAQDCEFVRQLWRDSDFIYRFHRHAPELPATDARLREILNAEYIATLAESKAIHWVVRCKHKKPWGLLSLTEISMAHQRAEVLLGVLPGAPMGLSTAAMLILFQFFFKAIHFNKLISYVYDDNAHSLKGTVHLGFQIEGVLKRHAMDPKTGSFVNLRQLGLLQENAFSPGNAVLMKRLLNR
;
A
#
# COMPACT_ATOMS: atom_id res chain seq x y z
N MET A 1 -23.99 23.33 -8.67
CA MET A 1 -22.57 23.71 -8.52
C MET A 1 -21.79 23.12 -9.70
N HIS A 2 -20.86 23.87 -10.27
CA HIS A 2 -20.03 23.39 -11.39
C HIS A 2 -19.09 22.29 -10.86
N ILE A 3 -18.84 21.23 -11.61
CA ILE A 3 -18.00 20.08 -11.15
C ILE A 3 -16.60 20.53 -10.72
N GLU A 4 -16.00 21.50 -11.42
CA GLU A 4 -14.69 22.05 -11.07
C GLU A 4 -14.66 22.62 -9.65
N SER A 5 -15.66 23.41 -9.27
CA SER A 5 -15.79 23.98 -7.92
C SER A 5 -15.99 22.89 -6.86
N VAL A 6 -16.68 21.78 -7.18
CA VAL A 6 -16.78 20.62 -6.29
C VAL A 6 -15.42 19.99 -6.08
N LEU A 7 -14.64 19.76 -7.14
CA LEU A 7 -13.31 19.14 -7.06
C LEU A 7 -12.31 20.02 -6.29
N GLU A 8 -12.34 21.34 -6.47
CA GLU A 8 -11.52 22.28 -5.71
C GLU A 8 -11.85 22.22 -4.20
N THR A 9 -13.15 22.21 -3.84
CA THR A 9 -13.58 22.08 -2.45
C THR A 9 -13.13 20.74 -1.84
N LEU A 10 -13.28 19.64 -2.56
CA LEU A 10 -12.83 18.32 -2.13
C LEU A 10 -11.33 18.28 -1.91
N HIS A 11 -10.55 18.92 -2.77
CA HIS A 11 -9.10 19.03 -2.59
C HIS A 11 -8.74 19.85 -1.34
N ALA A 12 -9.37 21.00 -1.13
CA ALA A 12 -9.15 21.84 0.04
C ALA A 12 -9.47 21.09 1.35
N LEU A 13 -10.60 20.40 1.42
CA LEU A 13 -10.97 19.59 2.59
C LEU A 13 -9.93 18.49 2.89
N ARG A 14 -9.42 17.81 1.87
CA ARG A 14 -8.36 16.80 2.06
C ARG A 14 -7.04 17.45 2.52
N ALA A 15 -6.68 18.59 1.97
CA ALA A 15 -5.48 19.33 2.36
C ALA A 15 -5.52 19.74 3.85
N ASP A 16 -6.73 20.04 4.35
CA ASP A 16 -6.99 20.35 5.77
C ASP A 16 -7.10 19.07 6.64
N GLY A 17 -6.98 17.88 6.07
CA GLY A 17 -7.16 16.60 6.78
C GLY A 17 -8.61 16.25 7.12
N LYS A 18 -9.59 16.94 6.54
CA LYS A 18 -11.03 16.77 6.79
C LYS A 18 -11.64 15.71 5.88
N PHE A 19 -11.14 14.48 5.96
CA PHE A 19 -11.53 13.41 5.04
C PHE A 19 -13.00 12.98 5.17
N GLU A 20 -13.55 12.98 6.38
CA GLU A 20 -14.97 12.69 6.61
C GLU A 20 -15.86 13.77 5.97
N GLU A 21 -15.52 15.05 6.18
CA GLU A 21 -16.24 16.17 5.57
C GLU A 21 -16.15 16.11 4.04
N ALA A 22 -14.97 15.77 3.48
CA ALA A 22 -14.80 15.60 2.04
C ALA A 22 -15.70 14.48 1.48
N PHE A 23 -15.83 13.38 2.20
CA PHE A 23 -16.70 12.28 1.79
C PHE A 23 -18.18 12.68 1.83
N GLU A 24 -18.65 13.27 2.92
CA GLU A 24 -20.04 13.74 3.04
C GLU A 24 -20.37 14.80 1.96
N PHE A 25 -19.48 15.76 1.75
CA PHE A 25 -19.60 16.77 0.70
C PHE A 25 -19.68 16.12 -0.71
N SER A 26 -18.85 15.10 -0.98
CA SER A 26 -18.91 14.38 -2.26
C SER A 26 -20.26 13.67 -2.48
N LYS A 27 -20.83 13.08 -1.43
CA LYS A 27 -22.14 12.44 -1.52
C LYS A 27 -23.26 13.45 -1.76
N GLU A 28 -23.24 14.56 -1.02
CA GLU A 28 -24.25 15.61 -1.13
C GLU A 28 -24.33 16.18 -2.55
N HIS A 29 -23.18 16.42 -3.19
CA HIS A 29 -23.12 17.13 -4.47
C HIS A 29 -23.04 16.23 -5.71
N LEU A 30 -22.63 14.95 -5.54
CA LEU A 30 -22.38 14.05 -6.66
C LEU A 30 -23.24 12.77 -6.64
N ALA A 31 -24.02 12.53 -5.57
CA ALA A 31 -24.92 11.36 -5.50
C ALA A 31 -25.98 11.43 -6.62
N GLY A 32 -26.39 10.26 -7.11
CA GLY A 32 -27.40 10.14 -8.18
C GLY A 32 -26.84 10.30 -9.60
N GLN A 33 -25.58 10.67 -9.76
CA GLN A 33 -24.93 10.84 -11.06
C GLN A 33 -23.91 9.70 -11.27
N ALA A 34 -24.23 8.75 -12.16
CA ALA A 34 -23.43 7.53 -12.36
C ALA A 34 -21.96 7.83 -12.71
N GLN A 35 -21.70 8.88 -13.50
CA GLN A 35 -20.35 9.27 -13.89
C GLN A 35 -19.44 9.71 -12.73
N TYR A 36 -20.03 10.11 -11.58
CA TYR A 36 -19.28 10.62 -10.42
C TYR A 36 -19.15 9.61 -9.27
N GLN A 37 -19.67 8.40 -9.40
CA GLN A 37 -19.57 7.37 -8.35
C GLN A 37 -18.12 7.02 -8.00
N SER A 38 -17.22 7.04 -8.99
CA SER A 38 -15.78 6.85 -8.77
C SER A 38 -15.17 7.96 -7.89
N ILE A 39 -15.63 9.21 -8.02
CA ILE A 39 -15.16 10.33 -7.19
C ILE A 39 -15.60 10.09 -5.74
N ILE A 40 -16.87 9.78 -5.51
CA ILE A 40 -17.40 9.50 -4.16
C ILE A 40 -16.64 8.33 -3.53
N PHE A 41 -16.43 7.24 -4.29
CA PHE A 41 -15.69 6.09 -3.81
C PHE A 41 -14.29 6.45 -3.32
N GLN A 42 -13.56 7.27 -4.09
CA GLN A 42 -12.18 7.67 -3.79
C GLN A 42 -12.07 8.61 -2.58
N HIS A 43 -13.17 9.23 -2.15
CA HIS A 43 -13.21 10.08 -0.96
C HIS A 43 -13.64 9.33 0.31
N LYS A 44 -13.88 8.01 0.24
CA LYS A 44 -14.17 7.23 1.47
C LYS A 44 -13.05 7.38 2.49
N PRO A 45 -13.35 7.73 3.74
CA PRO A 45 -12.35 7.98 4.80
C PRO A 45 -11.40 6.81 5.05
N ILE A 46 -11.83 5.60 4.73
CA ILE A 46 -11.01 4.38 4.88
C ILE A 46 -9.66 4.48 4.14
N PHE A 47 -9.57 5.26 3.07
CA PHE A 47 -8.31 5.44 2.35
C PHE A 47 -7.26 6.25 3.12
N TRP A 48 -7.65 6.98 4.17
CA TRP A 48 -6.76 7.76 5.04
C TRP A 48 -6.72 7.24 6.47
N SER A 49 -7.56 6.26 6.80
CA SER A 49 -7.64 5.70 8.16
C SER A 49 -6.41 4.84 8.48
N ASN A 50 -5.98 4.91 9.74
CA ASN A 50 -5.05 3.95 10.29
C ASN A 50 -5.77 2.64 10.58
N ILE A 51 -5.16 1.51 10.22
CA ILE A 51 -5.76 0.19 10.40
C ILE A 51 -4.94 -0.56 11.45
N ARG A 52 -5.56 -0.89 12.57
CA ARG A 52 -4.89 -1.60 13.66
C ARG A 52 -5.56 -2.93 13.95
N ALA A 53 -4.75 -3.99 14.02
CA ALA A 53 -5.21 -5.29 14.48
C ALA A 53 -4.06 -6.07 15.12
N GLY A 54 -4.29 -6.61 16.32
CA GLY A 54 -3.33 -7.43 17.05
C GLY A 54 -1.98 -6.76 17.25
N VAL A 55 -0.94 -7.36 16.67
CA VAL A 55 0.46 -6.93 16.84
C VAL A 55 0.90 -5.83 15.87
N CYS A 56 0.05 -5.47 14.91
CA CYS A 56 0.40 -4.58 13.79
C CYS A 56 -0.56 -3.40 13.68
N GLU A 57 -0.02 -2.27 13.28
CA GLU A 57 -0.75 -1.07 12.89
C GLU A 57 -0.19 -0.59 11.54
N LEU A 58 -1.06 -0.37 10.57
CA LEU A 58 -0.78 0.29 9.30
C LEU A 58 -1.20 1.74 9.43
N THR A 59 -0.24 2.66 9.47
CA THR A 59 -0.52 4.11 9.49
C THR A 59 -0.26 4.68 8.12
N ARG A 60 -1.18 5.50 7.60
CA ARG A 60 -0.96 6.18 6.31
C ARG A 60 0.31 7.00 6.39
N ARG A 61 1.25 6.72 5.45
CA ARG A 61 2.52 7.44 5.35
C ARG A 61 2.27 8.92 5.06
N ASN A 62 2.90 9.82 5.81
CA ASN A 62 2.74 11.26 5.68
C ASN A 62 4.03 12.01 6.06
N ALA A 63 3.99 13.34 6.10
CA ALA A 63 5.14 14.18 6.38
C ALA A 63 5.84 13.90 7.73
N GLN A 64 5.13 13.33 8.73
CA GLN A 64 5.73 12.99 10.02
C GLN A 64 6.67 11.79 9.93
N ASP A 65 6.54 10.97 8.90
CA ASP A 65 7.38 9.79 8.66
C ASP A 65 8.69 10.10 7.92
N CYS A 66 9.00 11.37 7.68
CA CYS A 66 10.16 11.84 6.89
C CYS A 66 11.47 11.20 7.35
N GLU A 67 11.75 11.21 8.66
CA GLU A 67 12.98 10.65 9.24
C GLU A 67 13.04 9.12 9.02
N PHE A 68 11.95 8.42 9.25
CA PHE A 68 11.88 6.98 9.05
C PHE A 68 12.05 6.59 7.57
N VAL A 69 11.45 7.34 6.65
CA VAL A 69 11.64 7.13 5.21
C VAL A 69 13.11 7.32 4.83
N ARG A 70 13.79 8.38 5.32
CA ARG A 70 15.24 8.55 5.10
C ARG A 70 16.07 7.43 5.68
N GLN A 71 15.72 6.93 6.86
CA GLN A 71 16.40 5.77 7.46
C GLN A 71 16.31 4.56 6.53
N LEU A 72 15.13 4.25 5.99
CA LEU A 72 14.94 3.12 5.07
C LEU A 72 15.74 3.29 3.78
N TRP A 73 15.81 4.49 3.20
CA TRP A 73 16.56 4.74 1.96
C TRP A 73 18.08 4.72 2.15
N ARG A 74 18.58 4.94 3.38
CA ARG A 74 20.00 4.73 3.72
C ARG A 74 20.36 3.24 3.86
N ASP A 75 19.41 2.39 4.12
CA ASP A 75 19.59 0.94 4.17
C ASP A 75 19.50 0.36 2.74
N SER A 76 20.67 0.24 2.09
CA SER A 76 20.78 -0.24 0.72
C SER A 76 20.23 -1.67 0.53
N ASP A 77 20.32 -2.51 1.56
CA ASP A 77 19.79 -3.87 1.49
C ASP A 77 18.26 -3.89 1.60
N PHE A 78 17.68 -2.99 2.42
CA PHE A 78 16.25 -2.81 2.47
C PHE A 78 15.71 -2.37 1.10
N ILE A 79 16.25 -1.29 0.54
CA ILE A 79 15.80 -0.75 -0.75
C ILE A 79 15.99 -1.76 -1.87
N TYR A 80 17.13 -2.43 -1.94
CA TYR A 80 17.39 -3.46 -2.95
C TYR A 80 16.38 -4.61 -2.92
N ARG A 81 15.86 -4.98 -1.75
CA ARG A 81 14.85 -6.04 -1.60
C ARG A 81 13.43 -5.51 -1.76
N PHE A 82 13.16 -4.28 -1.33
CA PHE A 82 11.83 -3.68 -1.36
C PHE A 82 11.48 -3.16 -2.76
N HIS A 83 12.36 -2.35 -3.36
CA HIS A 83 12.14 -1.77 -4.68
C HIS A 83 13.49 -1.37 -5.30
N ARG A 84 14.11 -2.22 -6.11
CA ARG A 84 15.48 -2.04 -6.66
C ARG A 84 15.69 -0.75 -7.44
N HIS A 85 14.63 -0.20 -8.02
CA HIS A 85 14.62 1.04 -8.79
C HIS A 85 13.85 2.15 -8.08
N ALA A 86 13.79 2.10 -6.73
CA ALA A 86 13.19 3.20 -5.98
C ALA A 86 13.90 4.53 -6.34
N PRO A 87 13.15 5.61 -6.59
CA PRO A 87 13.75 6.90 -6.89
C PRO A 87 14.57 7.40 -5.70
N GLU A 88 15.59 8.17 -5.98
CA GLU A 88 16.33 8.87 -4.93
C GLU A 88 15.44 9.84 -4.17
N LEU A 89 15.68 9.95 -2.88
CA LEU A 89 14.97 10.94 -2.08
C LEU A 89 15.51 12.35 -2.36
N PRO A 90 14.66 13.39 -2.27
CA PRO A 90 15.11 14.77 -2.38
C PRO A 90 16.15 15.09 -1.32
N ALA A 91 17.07 16.02 -1.63
CA ALA A 91 18.19 16.36 -0.77
C ALA A 91 17.75 16.90 0.61
N THR A 92 16.66 17.68 0.65
CA THR A 92 16.19 18.33 1.88
C THR A 92 14.99 17.64 2.50
N ASP A 93 14.89 17.69 3.83
CA ASP A 93 13.74 17.17 4.56
C ASP A 93 12.45 17.97 4.28
N ALA A 94 12.58 19.27 4.06
CA ALA A 94 11.45 20.12 3.70
C ALA A 94 10.77 19.58 2.41
N ARG A 95 11.57 19.35 1.37
CA ARG A 95 11.04 18.84 0.10
C ARG A 95 10.49 17.42 0.23
N LEU A 96 11.12 16.56 1.03
CA LEU A 96 10.58 15.23 1.28
C LEU A 96 9.24 15.30 2.01
N ARG A 97 9.09 16.16 3.02
CA ARG A 97 7.81 16.35 3.73
C ARG A 97 6.71 16.86 2.80
N GLU A 98 7.01 17.76 1.89
CA GLU A 98 6.06 18.22 0.87
C GLU A 98 5.57 17.06 -0.01
N ILE A 99 6.49 16.23 -0.51
CA ILE A 99 6.15 15.05 -1.34
C ILE A 99 5.29 14.06 -0.54
N LEU A 100 5.70 13.71 0.69
CA LEU A 100 4.95 12.78 1.53
C LEU A 100 3.55 13.30 1.86
N ASN A 101 3.41 14.62 2.05
CA ASN A 101 2.11 15.23 2.28
C ASN A 101 1.25 15.23 1.01
N ALA A 102 1.82 15.55 -0.14
CA ALA A 102 1.11 15.48 -1.41
C ALA A 102 0.60 14.07 -1.71
N GLU A 103 1.42 13.04 -1.47
CA GLU A 103 1.02 11.63 -1.59
C GLU A 103 -0.07 11.24 -0.56
N TYR A 104 0.01 11.77 0.65
CA TYR A 104 -0.96 11.49 1.71
C TYR A 104 -2.36 11.99 1.38
N ILE A 105 -2.49 13.22 0.85
CA ILE A 105 -3.78 13.83 0.52
C ILE A 105 -4.34 13.39 -0.84
N ALA A 106 -3.52 12.78 -1.70
CA ALA A 106 -3.91 12.37 -3.03
C ALA A 106 -4.98 11.25 -3.01
N THR A 107 -5.92 11.32 -3.96
CA THR A 107 -6.85 10.24 -4.24
C THR A 107 -6.19 9.12 -5.05
N LEU A 108 -6.90 8.01 -5.23
CA LEU A 108 -6.42 6.89 -6.06
C LEU A 108 -6.25 7.26 -7.53
N ALA A 109 -7.05 8.19 -8.06
CA ALA A 109 -6.93 8.66 -9.44
C ALA A 109 -5.68 9.53 -9.62
N GLU A 110 -5.33 10.33 -8.61
CA GLU A 110 -4.20 11.25 -8.64
C GLU A 110 -2.86 10.51 -8.47
N SER A 111 -2.76 9.60 -7.51
CA SER A 111 -1.49 8.93 -7.17
C SER A 111 -1.34 7.51 -7.71
N LYS A 112 -2.45 6.81 -7.97
CA LYS A 112 -2.50 5.36 -8.27
C LYS A 112 -1.76 4.50 -7.24
N ALA A 113 -1.58 5.02 -6.02
CA ALA A 113 -0.86 4.36 -4.96
C ALA A 113 -1.44 4.69 -3.57
N ILE A 114 -1.23 3.79 -2.64
CA ILE A 114 -1.44 4.00 -1.20
C ILE A 114 -0.21 3.48 -0.47
N HIS A 115 0.33 4.28 0.43
CA HIS A 115 1.49 3.90 1.21
C HIS A 115 1.19 3.92 2.70
N TRP A 116 1.63 2.88 3.42
CA TRP A 116 1.54 2.79 4.87
C TRP A 116 2.91 2.54 5.48
N VAL A 117 3.11 3.08 6.67
CA VAL A 117 4.18 2.65 7.57
C VAL A 117 3.67 1.48 8.39
N VAL A 118 4.42 0.39 8.41
CA VAL A 118 4.15 -0.79 9.23
C VAL A 118 4.72 -0.56 10.62
N ARG A 119 3.85 -0.50 11.63
CA ARG A 119 4.22 -0.26 13.02
C ARG A 119 3.88 -1.47 13.89
N CYS A 120 4.69 -1.71 14.92
CA CYS A 120 4.34 -2.69 15.94
C CYS A 120 3.40 -2.07 16.99
N LYS A 121 2.91 -2.90 17.93
CA LYS A 121 2.03 -2.52 19.03
C LYS A 121 2.49 -1.26 19.82
N HIS A 122 3.79 -1.00 19.89
CA HIS A 122 4.37 0.17 20.57
C HIS A 122 4.57 1.36 19.63
N LYS A 123 3.86 1.40 18.50
CA LYS A 123 3.93 2.46 17.48
C LYS A 123 5.32 2.65 16.82
N LYS A 124 6.30 1.82 17.14
CA LYS A 124 7.62 1.87 16.51
C LYS A 124 7.48 1.46 15.03
N PRO A 125 8.00 2.26 14.08
CA PRO A 125 7.99 1.91 12.68
C PRO A 125 9.03 0.81 12.38
N TRP A 126 8.66 -0.11 11.49
CA TRP A 126 9.50 -1.25 11.12
C TRP A 126 9.59 -1.50 9.61
N GLY A 127 8.74 -0.88 8.81
CA GLY A 127 8.75 -1.10 7.38
C GLY A 127 7.70 -0.28 6.64
N LEU A 128 7.60 -0.58 5.35
CA LEU A 128 6.62 0.00 4.45
C LEU A 128 5.76 -1.09 3.82
N LEU A 129 4.48 -0.79 3.68
CA LEU A 129 3.53 -1.52 2.86
C LEU A 129 2.96 -0.55 1.84
N SER A 130 2.96 -0.94 0.57
CA SER A 130 2.44 -0.11 -0.50
C SER A 130 1.50 -0.90 -1.40
N LEU A 131 0.41 -0.29 -1.79
CA LEU A 131 -0.33 -0.63 -3.00
C LEU A 131 0.09 0.34 -4.09
N THR A 132 0.49 -0.17 -5.23
CA THR A 132 0.89 0.60 -6.41
C THR A 132 0.13 0.09 -7.63
N GLU A 133 0.24 0.77 -8.76
CA GLU A 133 -0.44 0.41 -10.00
C GLU A 133 -1.95 0.12 -9.79
N ILE A 134 -2.58 0.92 -8.92
CA ILE A 134 -3.99 0.75 -8.59
C ILE A 134 -4.84 1.04 -9.82
N SER A 135 -5.54 0.02 -10.29
CA SER A 135 -6.51 0.13 -11.38
C SER A 135 -7.93 -0.02 -10.84
N MET A 136 -8.65 1.11 -10.79
CA MET A 136 -10.06 1.13 -10.40
C MET A 136 -10.94 0.32 -11.37
N ALA A 137 -10.66 0.44 -12.69
CA ALA A 137 -11.43 -0.24 -13.73
C ALA A 137 -11.28 -1.76 -13.66
N HIS A 138 -10.09 -2.25 -13.29
CA HIS A 138 -9.82 -3.69 -13.18
C HIS A 138 -9.85 -4.19 -11.74
N GLN A 139 -10.10 -3.31 -10.76
CA GLN A 139 -10.14 -3.62 -9.33
C GLN A 139 -8.92 -4.43 -8.87
N ARG A 140 -7.72 -3.98 -9.30
CA ARG A 140 -6.45 -4.65 -9.00
C ARG A 140 -5.39 -3.65 -8.56
N ALA A 141 -4.40 -4.14 -7.83
CA ALA A 141 -3.22 -3.37 -7.45
C ALA A 141 -2.01 -4.29 -7.27
N GLU A 142 -0.82 -3.73 -7.40
CA GLU A 142 0.42 -4.39 -6.98
C GLU A 142 0.65 -4.12 -5.50
N VAL A 143 1.14 -5.12 -4.76
CA VAL A 143 1.54 -4.99 -3.36
C VAL A 143 3.04 -5.14 -3.20
N LEU A 144 3.64 -4.20 -2.47
CA LEU A 144 5.02 -4.26 -2.01
C LEU A 144 5.05 -4.19 -0.48
N LEU A 145 5.79 -5.09 0.15
CA LEU A 145 6.02 -5.09 1.59
C LEU A 145 7.51 -5.28 1.89
N GLY A 146 8.07 -4.39 2.69
CA GLY A 146 9.40 -4.52 3.25
C GLY A 146 9.39 -4.20 4.74
N VAL A 147 10.08 -5.02 5.54
CA VAL A 147 10.31 -4.78 6.97
C VAL A 147 11.79 -4.87 7.28
N LEU A 148 12.25 -4.03 8.19
CA LEU A 148 13.65 -4.02 8.65
C LEU A 148 14.00 -5.31 9.40
N PRO A 149 15.27 -5.74 9.36
CA PRO A 149 15.77 -6.80 10.22
C PRO A 149 15.50 -6.52 11.71
N GLY A 150 15.19 -7.56 12.46
CA GLY A 150 14.85 -7.42 13.89
C GLY A 150 13.40 -6.99 14.17
N ALA A 151 12.57 -6.83 13.14
CA ALA A 151 11.13 -6.63 13.33
C ALA A 151 10.50 -7.75 14.16
N PRO A 152 9.51 -7.46 15.01
CA PRO A 152 8.80 -8.47 15.78
C PRO A 152 8.30 -9.62 14.90
N MET A 153 8.47 -10.85 15.37
CA MET A 153 8.05 -12.05 14.64
C MET A 153 6.56 -11.98 14.29
N GLY A 154 6.22 -12.23 13.03
CA GLY A 154 4.86 -12.20 12.51
C GLY A 154 4.35 -10.82 12.11
N LEU A 155 5.14 -9.74 12.29
CA LEU A 155 4.71 -8.38 11.96
C LEU A 155 4.41 -8.22 10.46
N SER A 156 5.28 -8.71 9.58
CA SER A 156 5.07 -8.67 8.12
C SER A 156 3.84 -9.48 7.70
N THR A 157 3.66 -10.67 8.28
CA THR A 157 2.47 -11.49 8.05
C THR A 157 1.19 -10.76 8.51
N ALA A 158 1.21 -10.18 9.71
CA ALA A 158 0.06 -9.41 10.23
C ALA A 158 -0.27 -8.21 9.32
N ALA A 159 0.74 -7.48 8.83
CA ALA A 159 0.55 -6.38 7.88
C ALA A 159 -0.16 -6.83 6.60
N MET A 160 0.26 -7.95 6.01
CA MET A 160 -0.41 -8.51 4.82
C MET A 160 -1.84 -8.96 5.10
N LEU A 161 -2.10 -9.62 6.23
CA LEU A 161 -3.45 -10.07 6.60
C LEU A 161 -4.40 -8.88 6.85
N ILE A 162 -3.92 -7.78 7.43
CA ILE A 162 -4.67 -6.53 7.56
C ILE A 162 -4.96 -5.96 6.16
N LEU A 163 -3.96 -5.94 5.27
CA LEU A 163 -4.16 -5.50 3.90
C LEU A 163 -5.21 -6.34 3.18
N PHE A 164 -5.26 -7.66 3.37
CA PHE A 164 -6.29 -8.50 2.74
C PHE A 164 -7.70 -8.11 3.18
N GLN A 165 -7.89 -7.81 4.48
CA GLN A 165 -9.19 -7.31 4.96
C GLN A 165 -9.54 -5.96 4.34
N PHE A 166 -8.60 -5.03 4.28
CA PHE A 166 -8.79 -3.74 3.62
C PHE A 166 -9.14 -3.92 2.14
N PHE A 167 -8.31 -4.67 1.41
CA PHE A 167 -8.39 -4.77 -0.05
C PHE A 167 -9.63 -5.54 -0.54
N PHE A 168 -9.89 -6.70 0.04
CA PHE A 168 -10.98 -7.57 -0.41
C PHE A 168 -12.31 -7.31 0.29
N LYS A 169 -12.30 -6.90 1.58
CA LYS A 169 -13.54 -6.77 2.36
C LYS A 169 -14.01 -5.32 2.50
N ALA A 170 -13.10 -4.35 2.62
CA ALA A 170 -13.49 -2.97 2.82
C ALA A 170 -13.66 -2.18 1.52
N ILE A 171 -12.75 -2.37 0.55
CA ILE A 171 -12.82 -1.68 -0.75
C ILE A 171 -13.31 -2.58 -1.90
N HIS A 172 -13.47 -3.90 -1.66
CA HIS A 172 -14.03 -4.88 -2.60
C HIS A 172 -13.29 -4.97 -3.93
N PHE A 173 -11.96 -4.89 -3.89
CA PHE A 173 -11.15 -5.10 -5.08
C PHE A 173 -10.98 -6.59 -5.36
N ASN A 174 -10.66 -6.92 -6.63
CA ASN A 174 -10.68 -8.29 -7.14
C ASN A 174 -9.34 -9.02 -6.96
N LYS A 175 -8.19 -8.37 -7.22
CA LYS A 175 -6.91 -9.07 -7.34
C LYS A 175 -5.73 -8.26 -6.82
N LEU A 176 -4.95 -8.83 -5.91
CA LEU A 176 -3.60 -8.35 -5.59
C LEU A 176 -2.57 -9.03 -6.49
N ILE A 177 -1.61 -8.25 -6.96
CA ILE A 177 -0.47 -8.71 -7.75
C ILE A 177 0.80 -8.49 -6.93
N SER A 178 1.76 -9.37 -7.04
CA SER A 178 3.10 -9.20 -6.48
C SER A 178 4.14 -9.63 -7.50
N TYR A 179 5.20 -8.84 -7.67
CA TYR A 179 6.36 -9.21 -8.46
C TYR A 179 7.52 -9.54 -7.53
N VAL A 180 8.11 -10.71 -7.72
CA VAL A 180 9.24 -11.17 -6.92
C VAL A 180 10.40 -11.50 -7.84
N TYR A 181 11.57 -10.92 -7.56
CA TYR A 181 12.80 -11.23 -8.28
C TYR A 181 13.21 -12.70 -8.07
N ASP A 182 13.72 -13.37 -9.10
CA ASP A 182 14.08 -14.81 -9.04
C ASP A 182 15.12 -15.10 -7.95
N ASP A 183 16.00 -14.15 -7.64
CA ASP A 183 17.03 -14.26 -6.60
C ASP A 183 16.48 -13.99 -5.17
N ASN A 184 15.22 -13.60 -5.02
CA ASN A 184 14.58 -13.34 -3.72
C ASN A 184 13.72 -14.54 -3.27
N ALA A 185 14.35 -15.69 -3.09
CA ALA A 185 13.67 -16.93 -2.66
C ALA A 185 12.91 -16.79 -1.32
N HIS A 186 13.42 -15.94 -0.41
CA HIS A 186 12.75 -15.67 0.87
C HIS A 186 11.40 -14.99 0.67
N SER A 187 11.36 -13.92 -0.13
CA SER A 187 10.11 -13.21 -0.46
C SER A 187 9.15 -14.13 -1.20
N LEU A 188 9.64 -14.89 -2.19
CA LEU A 188 8.82 -15.84 -2.94
C LEU A 188 8.12 -16.86 -2.02
N LYS A 189 8.89 -17.49 -1.12
CA LYS A 189 8.33 -18.45 -0.16
C LYS A 189 7.29 -17.82 0.75
N GLY A 190 7.54 -16.62 1.28
CA GLY A 190 6.61 -15.90 2.14
C GLY A 190 5.33 -15.51 1.42
N THR A 191 5.44 -15.04 0.18
CA THR A 191 4.31 -14.62 -0.66
C THR A 191 3.41 -15.82 -1.01
N VAL A 192 4.00 -16.94 -1.43
CA VAL A 192 3.26 -18.18 -1.71
C VAL A 192 2.60 -18.74 -0.45
N HIS A 193 3.27 -18.67 0.71
CA HIS A 193 2.69 -19.11 1.99
C HIS A 193 1.43 -18.33 2.37
N LEU A 194 1.33 -17.06 1.96
CA LEU A 194 0.15 -16.22 2.18
C LEU A 194 -0.98 -16.44 1.14
N GLY A 195 -0.83 -17.43 0.26
CA GLY A 195 -1.87 -17.85 -0.69
C GLY A 195 -1.73 -17.26 -2.10
N PHE A 196 -0.69 -16.45 -2.37
CA PHE A 196 -0.42 -16.02 -3.73
C PHE A 196 -0.02 -17.20 -4.61
N GLN A 197 -0.52 -17.21 -5.83
CA GLN A 197 -0.21 -18.21 -6.85
C GLN A 197 0.71 -17.63 -7.91
N ILE A 198 1.72 -18.40 -8.33
CA ILE A 198 2.60 -18.01 -9.44
C ILE A 198 1.80 -18.10 -10.74
N GLU A 199 1.67 -16.98 -11.43
CA GLU A 199 0.92 -16.88 -12.69
C GLU A 199 1.84 -16.89 -13.91
N GLY A 200 3.12 -16.55 -13.72
CA GLY A 200 4.07 -16.55 -14.80
C GLY A 200 5.47 -16.08 -14.40
N VAL A 201 6.39 -16.20 -15.35
CA VAL A 201 7.76 -15.67 -15.25
C VAL A 201 7.97 -14.68 -16.37
N LEU A 202 8.24 -13.44 -16.01
CA LEU A 202 8.60 -12.37 -16.92
C LEU A 202 10.12 -12.44 -17.14
N LYS A 203 10.53 -13.00 -18.27
CA LYS A 203 11.95 -13.25 -18.56
C LYS A 203 12.69 -11.95 -18.86
N ARG A 204 13.85 -11.74 -18.23
CA ARG A 204 14.75 -10.57 -18.41
C ARG A 204 14.01 -9.25 -18.32
N HIS A 205 13.07 -9.15 -17.38
CA HIS A 205 12.10 -8.05 -17.27
C HIS A 205 12.66 -6.82 -16.59
N ALA A 206 13.55 -7.00 -15.64
CA ALA A 206 14.14 -5.91 -14.88
C ALA A 206 15.67 -5.96 -14.96
N MET A 207 16.31 -4.81 -14.93
CA MET A 207 17.76 -4.71 -14.80
C MET A 207 18.13 -4.69 -13.31
N ASP A 208 19.11 -5.48 -12.92
CA ASP A 208 19.67 -5.43 -11.58
C ASP A 208 20.65 -4.25 -11.50
N PRO A 209 20.40 -3.25 -10.62
CA PRO A 209 21.24 -2.06 -10.53
C PRO A 209 22.64 -2.33 -9.99
N LYS A 210 22.86 -3.48 -9.30
CA LYS A 210 24.19 -3.85 -8.78
C LYS A 210 25.07 -4.50 -9.84
N THR A 211 24.48 -5.26 -10.75
CA THR A 211 25.22 -6.07 -11.73
C THR A 211 25.09 -5.59 -13.16
N GLY A 212 24.10 -4.74 -13.45
CA GLY A 212 23.74 -4.34 -14.82
C GLY A 212 23.11 -5.46 -15.65
N SER A 213 22.86 -6.62 -15.07
CA SER A 213 22.29 -7.77 -15.77
C SER A 213 20.77 -7.76 -15.73
N PHE A 214 20.14 -8.28 -16.77
CA PHE A 214 18.69 -8.47 -16.79
C PHE A 214 18.30 -9.70 -15.98
N VAL A 215 17.33 -9.53 -15.09
CA VAL A 215 16.80 -10.58 -14.20
C VAL A 215 15.32 -10.85 -14.48
N ASN A 216 14.89 -12.05 -14.14
CA ASN A 216 13.49 -12.42 -14.27
C ASN A 216 12.68 -11.92 -13.05
N LEU A 217 11.40 -11.66 -13.29
CA LEU A 217 10.41 -11.48 -12.24
C LEU A 217 9.39 -12.61 -12.28
N ARG A 218 9.02 -13.11 -11.11
CA ARG A 218 7.84 -13.97 -10.97
C ARG A 218 6.63 -13.08 -10.70
N GLN A 219 5.64 -13.18 -11.55
CA GLN A 219 4.35 -12.57 -11.30
C GLN A 219 3.49 -13.53 -10.49
N LEU A 220 2.97 -13.05 -9.37
CA LEU A 220 2.06 -13.79 -8.51
C LEU A 220 0.75 -13.00 -8.37
N GLY A 221 -0.36 -13.75 -8.30
CA GLY A 221 -1.69 -13.21 -8.07
C GLY A 221 -2.34 -13.78 -6.82
N LEU A 222 -3.14 -12.98 -6.13
CA LEU A 222 -3.96 -13.39 -5.01
C LEU A 222 -5.40 -12.97 -5.25
N LEU A 223 -6.31 -13.92 -5.18
CA LEU A 223 -7.75 -13.70 -5.19
C LEU A 223 -8.33 -13.82 -3.78
N GLN A 224 -9.55 -13.32 -3.58
CA GLN A 224 -10.19 -13.28 -2.27
C GLN A 224 -10.27 -14.64 -1.60
N GLU A 225 -10.64 -15.71 -2.32
CA GLU A 225 -10.75 -17.06 -1.78
C GLU A 225 -9.43 -17.59 -1.20
N ASN A 226 -8.32 -17.28 -1.86
CA ASN A 226 -6.99 -17.67 -1.39
C ASN A 226 -6.51 -16.80 -0.22
N ALA A 227 -6.84 -15.49 -0.24
CA ALA A 227 -6.54 -14.56 0.85
C ALA A 227 -7.22 -14.97 2.18
N PHE A 228 -8.40 -15.59 2.11
CA PHE A 228 -9.17 -16.06 3.27
C PHE A 228 -9.22 -17.60 3.36
N SER A 229 -8.19 -18.28 2.84
CA SER A 229 -8.00 -19.72 2.98
C SER A 229 -8.01 -20.18 4.46
N PRO A 230 -8.28 -21.45 4.75
CA PRO A 230 -8.22 -21.97 6.12
C PRO A 230 -6.88 -21.68 6.84
N GLY A 231 -5.76 -21.76 6.11
CA GLY A 231 -4.43 -21.45 6.65
C GLY A 231 -4.33 -19.98 7.06
N ASN A 232 -4.74 -19.05 6.22
CA ASN A 232 -4.75 -17.62 6.54
C ASN A 232 -5.75 -17.28 7.66
N ALA A 233 -6.89 -17.97 7.74
CA ALA A 233 -7.85 -17.81 8.84
C ALA A 233 -7.22 -18.13 10.21
N VAL A 234 -6.42 -19.20 10.29
CA VAL A 234 -5.66 -19.54 11.50
C VAL A 234 -4.63 -18.45 11.84
N LEU A 235 -3.91 -17.94 10.84
CA LEU A 235 -2.94 -16.84 11.03
C LEU A 235 -3.64 -15.55 11.49
N MET A 236 -4.79 -15.20 10.89
CA MET A 236 -5.59 -14.05 11.31
C MET A 236 -6.02 -14.17 12.77
N LYS A 237 -6.57 -15.31 13.18
CA LYS A 237 -6.95 -15.55 14.57
C LYS A 237 -5.76 -15.41 15.53
N ARG A 238 -4.60 -15.89 15.14
CA ARG A 238 -3.37 -15.86 15.97
C ARG A 238 -2.74 -14.47 16.05
N LEU A 239 -2.73 -13.69 14.96
CA LEU A 239 -1.95 -12.45 14.86
C LEU A 239 -2.79 -11.18 15.00
N LEU A 240 -4.06 -11.23 14.58
CA LEU A 240 -4.92 -10.03 14.55
C LEU A 240 -5.88 -9.94 15.73
N ASN A 241 -6.20 -11.04 16.41
CA ASN A 241 -7.14 -11.06 17.54
C ASN A 241 -6.44 -11.04 18.93
N ARG A 242 -5.18 -10.57 18.97
CA ARG A 242 -4.39 -10.47 20.21
C ARG A 242 -4.43 -9.09 20.83
#